data_4d7fa885d2a114fb8790932b584e1557
#
_entry.id   4d7fa885d2a114fb8790932b584e1557
#
_cell.length_a   1.000
_cell.length_b   1.000
_cell.length_c   1.000
_cell.angle_alpha   90.00
_cell.angle_beta   90.00
_cell.angle_gamma   90.00
#
_symmetry.space_group_name_H-M   'P 1'
#
loop_
_entity.id
_entity.type
_entity.pdbx_description
1 polymer ?
#
loop_
_entity_poly.entity_id
_entity_poly.type
_entity_poly.pdbx_seq_one_letter_code
_entity_poly.pdbx_strand_id
1 'polypeptide(L)'
;MKDNLKDQFKEKGKQTVEILSIGTEILLGNIINTNSRWIAERLSELGLNHFRQTSIGDNLTRIREIIQECSLRCNLLIITGGLGPTPDDLTVEAIAKAFDQDLIEKEYLWDQMLEKLTNKITNKNNSSLRKQCMFPKNAEIMNNPRGTAPGMIWQPTKNFTIMTFPGVPSEMKEMWNQTASKYIKNNFSESNIIHSNTVKFCGISESSLSESIDDILSSNKPTVAPYAN
;
A
#
# COMPACT_ATOMS: atom_id res chain seq x y z
N MET A 1 9.27 -3.35 27.69
CA MET A 1 9.06 -4.51 26.79
C MET A 1 8.70 -4.14 25.33
N LYS A 2 7.93 -3.06 25.08
CA LYS A 2 7.58 -2.63 23.69
C LYS A 2 8.73 -2.01 22.92
N ASP A 3 9.71 -1.38 23.58
CA ASP A 3 10.83 -0.72 22.90
C ASP A 3 11.89 -1.69 22.38
N ASN A 4 12.05 -2.86 23.02
CA ASN A 4 12.97 -3.91 22.55
C ASN A 4 12.51 -4.61 21.25
N LEU A 5 11.21 -4.61 20.97
CA LEU A 5 10.68 -5.21 19.73
C LEU A 5 10.91 -4.30 18.50
N LYS A 6 10.90 -2.97 18.70
CA LYS A 6 11.16 -2.01 17.61
C LYS A 6 12.55 -2.12 17.03
N ASP A 7 13.56 -2.40 17.88
CA ASP A 7 14.96 -2.49 17.44
C ASP A 7 15.30 -3.83 16.76
N GLN A 8 14.49 -4.87 16.96
CA GLN A 8 14.72 -6.18 16.35
C GLN A 8 14.23 -6.26 14.89
N PHE A 9 13.27 -5.42 14.47
CA PHE A 9 12.63 -5.51 13.16
C PHE A 9 13.06 -4.41 12.19
N LYS A 10 13.63 -3.31 12.67
CA LYS A 10 14.16 -2.23 11.82
C LYS A 10 15.67 -2.38 11.73
N GLU A 11 16.16 -2.74 10.56
CA GLU A 11 17.59 -2.59 10.27
C GLU A 11 17.95 -1.12 10.47
N LYS A 12 18.90 -0.84 11.37
CA LYS A 12 19.32 0.54 11.69
C LYS A 12 19.72 1.26 10.40
N GLY A 13 18.98 2.30 10.06
CA GLY A 13 19.29 3.21 8.96
C GLY A 13 18.61 2.88 7.62
N LYS A 14 17.86 1.78 7.51
CA LYS A 14 17.12 1.46 6.27
C LYS A 14 15.63 1.73 6.40
N GLN A 15 15.07 2.36 5.38
CA GLN A 15 13.62 2.54 5.25
C GLN A 15 12.97 1.23 4.80
N THR A 16 11.99 0.76 5.55
CA THR A 16 11.25 -0.47 5.24
C THR A 16 9.81 -0.16 4.88
N VAL A 17 9.31 -0.85 3.86
CA VAL A 17 7.94 -0.69 3.35
C VAL A 17 7.18 -2.01 3.46
N GLU A 18 5.91 -1.95 3.84
CA GLU A 18 4.99 -3.08 3.77
C GLU A 18 3.76 -2.73 2.93
N ILE A 19 3.18 -3.74 2.29
CA ILE A 19 1.97 -3.62 1.49
C ILE A 19 0.86 -4.40 2.19
N LEU A 20 -0.28 -3.74 2.40
CA LEU A 20 -1.48 -4.33 2.98
C LEU A 20 -2.62 -4.24 1.98
N SER A 21 -3.16 -5.37 1.56
CA SER A 21 -4.34 -5.44 0.71
C SER A 21 -5.55 -5.83 1.55
N ILE A 22 -6.59 -5.02 1.48
CA ILE A 22 -7.84 -5.21 2.21
C ILE A 22 -8.93 -5.59 1.19
N GLY A 23 -9.53 -6.73 1.39
CA GLY A 23 -10.60 -7.26 0.54
C GLY A 23 -10.82 -8.74 0.79
N THR A 24 -12.01 -9.11 1.17
CA THR A 24 -12.39 -10.50 1.42
C THR A 24 -12.31 -11.34 0.16
N GLU A 25 -12.59 -10.78 -1.01
CA GLU A 25 -12.49 -11.42 -2.31
C GLU A 25 -11.06 -11.86 -2.67
N ILE A 26 -10.04 -11.15 -2.15
CA ILE A 26 -8.63 -11.53 -2.30
C ILE A 26 -8.34 -12.78 -1.47
N LEU A 27 -8.82 -12.84 -0.23
CA LEU A 27 -8.62 -13.99 0.65
C LEU A 27 -9.33 -15.23 0.16
N LEU A 28 -10.51 -15.07 -0.44
CA LEU A 28 -11.28 -16.17 -1.01
C LEU A 28 -10.73 -16.66 -2.35
N GLY A 29 -9.73 -15.98 -2.90
CA GLY A 29 -9.17 -16.33 -4.20
C GLY A 29 -10.06 -15.98 -5.39
N ASN A 30 -11.11 -15.17 -5.18
CA ASN A 30 -12.02 -14.75 -6.25
C ASN A 30 -11.34 -13.83 -7.27
N ILE A 31 -10.33 -13.09 -6.81
CA ILE A 31 -9.50 -12.21 -7.65
C ILE A 31 -8.02 -12.37 -7.33
N ILE A 32 -7.20 -12.11 -8.32
CA ILE A 32 -5.74 -12.05 -8.15
C ILE A 32 -5.36 -10.66 -7.62
N ASN A 33 -4.51 -10.63 -6.58
CA ASN A 33 -3.99 -9.38 -6.03
C ASN A 33 -2.97 -8.72 -6.95
N THR A 34 -3.46 -8.09 -8.01
CA THR A 34 -2.61 -7.39 -8.99
C THR A 34 -2.06 -6.07 -8.46
N ASN A 35 -2.72 -5.45 -7.48
CA ASN A 35 -2.28 -4.20 -6.89
C ASN A 35 -0.98 -4.38 -6.12
N SER A 36 -0.89 -5.37 -5.24
CA SER A 36 0.34 -5.63 -4.47
C SER A 36 1.53 -5.93 -5.37
N ARG A 37 1.33 -6.74 -6.41
CA ARG A 37 2.37 -7.02 -7.41
C ARG A 37 2.87 -5.73 -8.05
N TRP A 38 1.95 -4.91 -8.56
CA TRP A 38 2.31 -3.68 -9.27
C TRP A 38 3.02 -2.68 -8.34
N ILE A 39 2.54 -2.50 -7.10
CA ILE A 39 3.18 -1.64 -6.10
C ILE A 39 4.60 -2.15 -5.79
N ALA A 40 4.78 -3.46 -5.62
CA ALA A 40 6.08 -4.06 -5.36
C ALA A 40 7.09 -3.78 -6.47
N GLU A 41 6.67 -3.89 -7.74
CA GLU A 41 7.49 -3.54 -8.90
C GLU A 41 7.93 -2.06 -8.84
N ARG A 42 7.01 -1.14 -8.51
CA ARG A 42 7.32 0.30 -8.39
C ARG A 42 8.23 0.63 -7.20
N LEU A 43 8.04 -0.04 -6.06
CA LEU A 43 8.94 0.12 -4.90
C LEU A 43 10.37 -0.32 -5.23
N SER A 44 10.52 -1.44 -5.93
CA SER A 44 11.83 -1.92 -6.38
C SER A 44 12.52 -0.91 -7.31
N GLU A 45 11.79 -0.28 -8.24
CA GLU A 45 12.31 0.78 -9.10
C GLU A 45 12.75 2.04 -8.33
N LEU A 46 12.13 2.29 -7.17
CA LEU A 46 12.50 3.38 -6.28
C LEU A 46 13.62 3.00 -5.29
N GLY A 47 14.14 1.77 -5.36
CA GLY A 47 15.20 1.28 -4.48
C GLY A 47 14.75 1.00 -3.06
N LEU A 48 13.44 0.81 -2.84
CA LEU A 48 12.90 0.58 -1.51
C LEU A 48 12.75 -0.89 -1.19
N ASN A 49 13.24 -1.27 -0.02
CA ASN A 49 13.11 -2.63 0.47
C ASN A 49 11.69 -2.86 0.99
N HIS A 50 10.99 -3.83 0.40
CA HIS A 50 9.75 -4.35 0.96
C HIS A 50 9.90 -5.85 1.18
N PHE A 51 9.58 -6.29 2.40
CA PHE A 51 9.79 -7.68 2.80
C PHE A 51 8.49 -8.42 3.05
N ARG A 52 7.36 -7.70 3.13
CA ARG A 52 6.07 -8.29 3.47
C ARG A 52 4.94 -7.69 2.66
N GLN A 53 4.09 -8.61 2.19
CA GLN A 53 2.80 -8.30 1.60
C GLN A 53 1.75 -9.10 2.38
N THR A 54 0.78 -8.41 2.93
CA THR A 54 -0.29 -9.01 3.72
C THR A 54 -1.62 -8.78 3.02
N SER A 55 -2.46 -9.81 2.95
CA SER A 55 -3.85 -9.67 2.54
C SER A 55 -4.76 -10.00 3.72
N ILE A 56 -5.80 -9.18 3.92
CA ILE A 56 -6.74 -9.32 5.03
C ILE A 56 -8.16 -9.03 4.55
N GLY A 57 -9.13 -9.70 5.15
CA GLY A 57 -10.55 -9.45 4.85
C GLY A 57 -11.08 -8.20 5.55
N ASP A 58 -12.26 -7.78 5.16
CA ASP A 58 -12.96 -6.57 5.59
C ASP A 58 -13.50 -6.74 7.02
N ASN A 59 -12.62 -6.62 8.01
CA ASN A 59 -12.94 -6.72 9.42
C ASN A 59 -12.18 -5.64 10.20
N LEU A 60 -12.91 -4.75 10.85
CA LEU A 60 -12.37 -3.58 11.54
C LEU A 60 -11.28 -3.91 12.57
N THR A 61 -11.53 -4.91 13.39
CA THR A 61 -10.58 -5.29 14.46
C THR A 61 -9.30 -5.84 13.88
N ARG A 62 -9.40 -6.76 12.92
CA ARG A 62 -8.23 -7.37 12.27
C ARG A 62 -7.40 -6.33 11.50
N ILE A 63 -8.08 -5.42 10.76
CA ILE A 63 -7.39 -4.35 10.01
C ILE A 63 -6.66 -3.43 11.00
N ARG A 64 -7.30 -3.04 12.11
CA ARG A 64 -6.68 -2.22 13.16
C ARG A 64 -5.44 -2.91 13.73
N GLU A 65 -5.54 -4.16 14.11
CA GLU A 65 -4.45 -4.93 14.71
C GLU A 65 -3.24 -5.04 13.78
N ILE A 66 -3.45 -5.41 12.52
CA ILE A 66 -2.34 -5.51 11.57
C ILE A 66 -1.69 -4.16 11.29
N ILE A 67 -2.44 -3.04 11.27
CA ILE A 67 -1.87 -1.70 11.14
C ILE A 67 -0.97 -1.36 12.34
N GLN A 68 -1.42 -1.68 13.55
CA GLN A 68 -0.62 -1.48 14.76
C GLN A 68 0.67 -2.31 14.73
N GLU A 69 0.60 -3.57 14.30
CA GLU A 69 1.78 -4.41 14.11
C GLU A 69 2.74 -3.83 13.06
N CYS A 70 2.24 -3.39 11.90
CA CYS A 70 3.05 -2.76 10.86
C CYS A 70 3.78 -1.51 11.40
N SER A 71 3.13 -0.72 12.24
CA SER A 71 3.74 0.49 12.83
C SER A 71 5.00 0.23 13.67
N LEU A 72 5.16 -1.00 14.16
CA LEU A 72 6.32 -1.41 14.95
C LEU A 72 7.52 -1.82 14.08
N ARG A 73 7.27 -2.24 12.83
CA ARG A 73 8.30 -2.90 12.00
C ARG A 73 8.59 -2.22 10.66
N CYS A 74 7.71 -1.37 10.13
CA CYS A 74 7.99 -0.62 8.90
C CYS A 74 7.89 0.90 9.09
N ASN A 75 8.39 1.64 8.10
CA ASN A 75 8.36 3.10 8.07
C ASN A 75 7.24 3.62 7.18
N LEU A 76 6.91 2.86 6.13
CA LEU A 76 5.84 3.17 5.21
C LEU A 76 4.93 1.94 5.05
N LEU A 77 3.65 2.13 5.32
CA LEU A 77 2.61 1.15 5.05
C LEU A 77 1.75 1.63 3.88
N ILE A 78 1.73 0.85 2.81
CA ILE A 78 0.89 1.11 1.65
C ILE A 78 -0.32 0.19 1.71
N ILE A 79 -1.51 0.77 1.79
CA ILE A 79 -2.77 0.05 1.91
C ILE A 79 -3.57 0.21 0.63
N THR A 80 -4.13 -0.87 0.11
CA THR A 80 -5.05 -0.84 -1.04
C THR A 80 -6.34 -1.60 -0.72
N GLY A 81 -7.48 -1.00 -1.06
CA GLY A 81 -8.82 -1.53 -0.80
C GLY A 81 -9.54 -0.90 0.38
N GLY A 82 -10.83 -1.14 0.49
CA GLY A 82 -11.70 -0.71 1.60
C GLY A 82 -11.88 0.81 1.73
N LEU A 83 -11.81 1.57 0.62
CA LEU A 83 -12.04 3.02 0.56
C LEU A 83 -13.39 3.42 -0.06
N GLY A 84 -14.19 2.46 -0.48
CA GLY A 84 -15.48 2.69 -1.09
C GLY A 84 -16.53 3.23 -0.11
N PRO A 85 -17.77 3.40 -0.59
CA PRO A 85 -18.86 3.94 0.22
C PRO A 85 -19.66 2.87 0.98
N THR A 86 -19.32 1.60 0.84
CA THR A 86 -20.09 0.49 1.39
C THR A 86 -19.79 0.27 2.89
N PRO A 87 -20.64 -0.41 3.65
CA PRO A 87 -20.42 -0.64 5.08
C PRO A 87 -19.16 -1.44 5.41
N ASP A 88 -18.72 -2.27 4.49
CA ASP A 88 -17.51 -3.09 4.57
C ASP A 88 -16.21 -2.38 4.17
N ASP A 89 -16.30 -1.15 3.64
CA ASP A 89 -15.15 -0.29 3.38
C ASP A 89 -14.64 0.33 4.70
N LEU A 90 -13.79 -0.35 5.43
CA LEU A 90 -13.42 -0.04 6.82
C LEU A 90 -12.00 0.54 6.98
N THR A 91 -11.27 0.74 5.89
CA THR A 91 -9.84 1.06 5.93
C THR A 91 -9.54 2.34 6.71
N VAL A 92 -10.21 3.46 6.39
CA VAL A 92 -9.94 4.74 7.05
C VAL A 92 -10.36 4.72 8.52
N GLU A 93 -11.48 4.08 8.84
CA GLU A 93 -11.94 3.91 10.21
C GLU A 93 -10.96 3.06 11.05
N ALA A 94 -10.48 1.96 10.48
CA ALA A 94 -9.51 1.09 11.14
C ALA A 94 -8.18 1.80 11.40
N ILE A 95 -7.71 2.62 10.45
CA ILE A 95 -6.52 3.46 10.61
C ILE A 95 -6.71 4.46 11.75
N ALA A 96 -7.82 5.18 11.79
CA ALA A 96 -8.11 6.13 12.85
C ALA A 96 -8.14 5.45 14.22
N LYS A 97 -8.83 4.31 14.34
CA LYS A 97 -8.89 3.52 15.58
C LYS A 97 -7.55 2.92 16.00
N ALA A 98 -6.66 2.63 15.04
CA ALA A 98 -5.33 2.09 15.36
C ALA A 98 -4.46 3.08 16.15
N PHE A 99 -4.73 4.37 16.02
CA PHE A 99 -3.95 5.45 16.63
C PHE A 99 -4.80 6.38 17.53
N ASP A 100 -5.99 5.95 17.93
CA ASP A 100 -6.92 6.72 18.78
C ASP A 100 -7.16 8.16 18.25
N GLN A 101 -7.40 8.26 16.94
CA GLN A 101 -7.66 9.53 16.27
C GLN A 101 -9.11 9.64 15.81
N ASP A 102 -9.67 10.84 15.96
CA ASP A 102 -10.97 11.15 15.41
C ASP A 102 -10.90 11.40 13.90
N LEU A 103 -11.95 11.02 13.22
CA LEU A 103 -12.15 11.35 11.81
C LEU A 103 -12.90 12.68 11.71
N ILE A 104 -12.44 13.55 10.83
CA ILE A 104 -13.09 14.81 10.50
C ILE A 104 -13.52 14.81 9.04
N GLU A 105 -14.70 15.35 8.78
CA GLU A 105 -15.20 15.53 7.42
C GLU A 105 -14.40 16.66 6.71
N LYS A 106 -13.93 16.38 5.51
CA LYS A 106 -13.31 17.36 4.62
C LYS A 106 -14.37 17.85 3.64
N GLU A 107 -15.07 18.93 3.97
CA GLU A 107 -16.21 19.46 3.20
C GLU A 107 -15.89 19.67 1.72
N TYR A 108 -14.71 20.18 1.39
CA TYR A 108 -14.30 20.39 0.00
C TYR A 108 -14.26 19.09 -0.84
N LEU A 109 -14.04 17.93 -0.22
CA LEU A 109 -14.09 16.64 -0.92
C LEU A 109 -15.52 16.28 -1.30
N TRP A 110 -16.48 16.63 -0.42
CA TRP A 110 -17.88 16.44 -0.70
C TRP A 110 -18.32 17.27 -1.92
N ASP A 111 -17.91 18.52 -1.99
CA ASP A 111 -18.23 19.39 -3.12
C ASP A 111 -17.63 18.85 -4.43
N GLN A 112 -16.36 18.43 -4.41
CA GLN A 112 -15.70 17.79 -5.57
C GLN A 112 -16.39 16.48 -5.98
N MET A 113 -16.86 15.69 -5.02
CA MET A 113 -17.56 14.45 -5.29
C MET A 113 -18.92 14.72 -5.93
N LEU A 114 -19.65 15.73 -5.45
CA LEU A 114 -20.92 16.15 -6.05
C LEU A 114 -20.73 16.62 -7.49
N GLU A 115 -19.69 17.37 -7.79
CA GLU A 115 -19.37 17.80 -9.16
C GLU A 115 -19.14 16.60 -10.10
N LYS A 116 -18.40 15.59 -9.65
CA LYS A 116 -18.15 14.37 -10.43
C LYS A 116 -19.42 13.52 -10.64
N LEU A 117 -20.37 13.61 -9.75
CA LEU A 117 -21.55 12.75 -9.73
C LEU A 117 -22.84 13.46 -10.19
N THR A 118 -22.76 14.70 -10.67
CA THR A 118 -23.89 15.59 -11.03
C THR A 118 -24.99 14.96 -11.88
N ASN A 119 -24.70 13.87 -12.59
CA ASN A 119 -25.68 13.16 -13.41
C ASN A 119 -26.20 11.83 -12.78
N LYS A 120 -25.75 11.48 -11.56
CA LYS A 120 -26.03 10.15 -10.97
C LYS A 120 -26.63 10.19 -9.56
N ILE A 121 -26.59 11.32 -8.87
CA ILE A 121 -27.10 11.42 -7.49
C ILE A 121 -28.42 12.18 -7.48
N THR A 122 -29.49 11.48 -7.14
CA THR A 122 -30.81 12.06 -6.83
C THR A 122 -30.93 12.56 -5.39
N ASN A 123 -30.01 12.17 -4.50
CA ASN A 123 -30.08 12.51 -3.08
C ASN A 123 -28.73 13.06 -2.57
N LYS A 124 -28.68 14.38 -2.32
CA LYS A 124 -27.51 15.10 -1.79
C LYS A 124 -27.14 14.71 -0.34
N ASN A 125 -27.97 13.94 0.36
CA ASN A 125 -27.73 13.50 1.74
C ASN A 125 -27.28 12.03 1.83
N ASN A 126 -26.53 11.53 0.86
CA ASN A 126 -26.05 10.16 0.87
C ASN A 126 -24.91 10.00 1.91
N SER A 127 -25.26 9.52 3.10
CA SER A 127 -24.31 9.27 4.21
C SER A 127 -23.20 8.28 3.84
N SER A 128 -23.49 7.31 2.97
CA SER A 128 -22.50 6.34 2.50
C SER A 128 -21.40 7.01 1.68
N LEU A 129 -21.74 7.97 0.83
CA LEU A 129 -20.73 8.72 0.06
C LEU A 129 -19.96 9.71 0.96
N ARG A 130 -20.59 10.30 1.96
CA ARG A 130 -19.91 11.18 2.93
C ARG A 130 -18.83 10.47 3.73
N LYS A 131 -18.97 9.17 3.95
CA LYS A 131 -17.93 8.35 4.57
C LYS A 131 -16.58 8.47 3.85
N GLN A 132 -16.58 8.63 2.52
CA GLN A 132 -15.37 8.81 1.73
C GLN A 132 -14.69 10.19 1.92
N CYS A 133 -15.37 11.13 2.61
CA CYS A 133 -14.81 12.44 2.95
C CYS A 133 -14.23 12.51 4.37
N MET A 134 -14.29 11.41 5.12
CA MET A 134 -13.83 11.33 6.50
C MET A 134 -12.37 10.92 6.59
N PHE A 135 -11.53 11.75 7.24
CA PHE A 135 -10.09 11.50 7.37
C PHE A 135 -9.54 11.94 8.73
N PRO A 136 -8.43 11.38 9.20
CA PRO A 136 -7.70 11.92 10.36
C PRO A 136 -7.33 13.39 10.14
N LYS A 137 -7.29 14.18 11.23
CA LYS A 137 -7.16 15.64 11.19
C LYS A 137 -6.03 16.16 10.28
N ASN A 138 -4.88 15.57 10.32
CA ASN A 138 -3.69 16.04 9.61
C ASN A 138 -3.35 15.15 8.39
N ALA A 139 -4.30 14.38 7.88
CA ALA A 139 -4.08 13.61 6.67
C ALA A 139 -4.01 14.52 5.44
N GLU A 140 -2.99 14.33 4.64
CA GLU A 140 -2.87 14.89 3.29
C GLU A 140 -3.70 14.02 2.34
N ILE A 141 -4.57 14.64 1.56
CA ILE A 141 -5.48 13.92 0.68
C ILE A 141 -4.84 13.70 -0.68
N MET A 142 -4.85 12.45 -1.13
CA MET A 142 -4.49 12.09 -2.50
C MET A 142 -5.76 12.03 -3.37
N ASN A 143 -5.86 12.95 -4.33
CA ASN A 143 -6.98 12.98 -5.25
C ASN A 143 -7.04 11.71 -6.09
N ASN A 144 -8.27 11.24 -6.32
CA ASN A 144 -8.55 10.15 -7.24
C ASN A 144 -9.19 10.73 -8.52
N PRO A 145 -8.45 10.87 -9.62
CA PRO A 145 -9.00 11.49 -10.83
C PRO A 145 -9.95 10.56 -11.59
N ARG A 146 -9.92 9.26 -11.33
CA ARG A 146 -10.71 8.25 -12.03
C ARG A 146 -11.93 7.75 -11.27
N GLY A 147 -11.95 7.95 -9.95
CA GLY A 147 -13.01 7.48 -9.07
C GLY A 147 -13.47 8.53 -8.07
N THR A 148 -14.31 8.10 -7.11
CA THR A 148 -14.84 8.95 -6.05
C THR A 148 -14.05 8.85 -4.75
N ALA A 149 -13.44 7.71 -4.48
CA ALA A 149 -12.72 7.44 -3.24
C ALA A 149 -11.32 8.07 -3.26
N PRO A 150 -11.06 9.17 -2.56
CA PRO A 150 -9.70 9.69 -2.43
C PRO A 150 -8.87 8.78 -1.52
N GLY A 151 -7.56 8.80 -1.70
CA GLY A 151 -6.64 8.22 -0.75
C GLY A 151 -6.10 9.27 0.22
N MET A 152 -5.18 8.84 1.09
CA MET A 152 -4.48 9.74 1.98
C MET A 152 -3.02 9.37 2.14
N ILE A 153 -2.22 10.37 2.51
CA ILE A 153 -0.90 10.23 3.12
C ILE A 153 -1.02 10.75 4.54
N TRP A 154 -0.72 9.91 5.50
CA TRP A 154 -0.84 10.29 6.90
C TRP A 154 0.29 9.75 7.74
N GLN A 155 0.81 10.59 8.62
CA GLN A 155 1.90 10.24 9.52
C GLN A 155 1.42 10.28 10.97
N PRO A 156 0.87 9.15 11.50
CA PRO A 156 0.38 9.09 12.88
C PRO A 156 1.48 9.21 13.92
N THR A 157 2.69 8.79 13.57
CA THR A 157 3.87 8.89 14.45
C THR A 157 5.10 9.30 13.64
N LYS A 158 6.11 9.87 14.30
CA LYS A 158 7.32 10.46 13.66
C LYS A 158 8.00 9.56 12.61
N ASN A 159 7.94 8.23 12.77
CA ASN A 159 8.68 7.29 11.94
C ASN A 159 7.77 6.29 11.22
N PHE A 160 6.51 6.59 11.07
CA PHE A 160 5.55 5.72 10.39
C PHE A 160 4.57 6.53 9.56
N THR A 161 4.53 6.23 8.29
CA THR A 161 3.62 6.85 7.32
C THR A 161 2.70 5.80 6.74
N ILE A 162 1.45 6.16 6.56
CA ILE A 162 0.43 5.34 5.90
C ILE A 162 0.02 6.03 4.61
N MET A 163 -0.04 5.26 3.52
CA MET A 163 -0.67 5.66 2.26
C MET A 163 -1.82 4.75 1.94
N THR A 164 -2.95 5.30 1.54
CA THR A 164 -4.12 4.51 1.15
C THR A 164 -4.51 4.71 -0.30
N PHE A 165 -4.92 3.63 -0.95
CA PHE A 165 -5.35 3.59 -2.34
C PHE A 165 -6.64 2.79 -2.48
N PRO A 166 -7.50 3.11 -3.46
CA PRO A 166 -8.66 2.29 -3.79
C PRO A 166 -8.26 0.91 -4.30
N GLY A 167 -9.18 -0.04 -4.19
CA GLY A 167 -8.99 -1.40 -4.71
C GLY A 167 -8.93 -1.49 -6.23
N VAL A 168 -9.54 -0.54 -6.95
CA VAL A 168 -9.57 -0.51 -8.42
C VAL A 168 -8.18 -0.21 -8.99
N PRO A 169 -7.57 -1.14 -9.77
CA PRO A 169 -6.18 -1.00 -10.21
C PRO A 169 -5.89 0.25 -11.04
N SER A 170 -6.82 0.65 -11.90
CA SER A 170 -6.63 1.85 -12.74
C SER A 170 -6.63 3.15 -11.94
N GLU A 171 -7.41 3.22 -10.86
CA GLU A 171 -7.46 4.34 -9.94
C GLU A 171 -6.17 4.42 -9.11
N MET A 172 -5.79 3.33 -8.51
CA MET A 172 -4.57 3.21 -7.70
C MET A 172 -3.32 3.61 -8.50
N LYS A 173 -3.17 3.11 -9.74
CA LYS A 173 -2.04 3.43 -10.61
C LYS A 173 -1.96 4.92 -10.96
N GLU A 174 -3.11 5.53 -11.24
CA GLU A 174 -3.17 6.96 -11.55
C GLU A 174 -2.77 7.82 -10.35
N MET A 175 -3.30 7.52 -9.17
CA MET A 175 -2.97 8.19 -7.92
C MET A 175 -1.49 8.02 -7.56
N TRP A 176 -0.94 6.84 -7.80
CA TRP A 176 0.48 6.58 -7.63
C TRP A 176 1.34 7.50 -8.51
N ASN A 177 1.04 7.55 -9.80
CA ASN A 177 1.80 8.34 -10.76
C ASN A 177 1.72 9.84 -10.49
N GLN A 178 0.55 10.34 -10.09
CA GLN A 178 0.35 11.77 -9.86
C GLN A 178 0.92 12.26 -8.54
N THR A 179 0.86 11.45 -7.48
CA THR A 179 1.16 11.94 -6.12
C THR A 179 2.16 11.04 -5.38
N ALA A 180 1.84 9.76 -5.22
CA ALA A 180 2.55 8.91 -4.28
C ALA A 180 4.00 8.65 -4.67
N SER A 181 4.29 8.41 -5.96
CA SER A 181 5.66 8.17 -6.44
C SER A 181 6.61 9.32 -6.10
N LYS A 182 6.16 10.56 -6.29
CA LYS A 182 6.94 11.76 -5.95
C LYS A 182 7.16 11.89 -4.44
N TYR A 183 6.09 11.66 -3.66
CA TYR A 183 6.19 11.72 -2.20
C TYR A 183 7.15 10.65 -1.67
N ILE A 184 7.03 9.42 -2.13
CA ILE A 184 7.89 8.30 -1.73
C ILE A 184 9.34 8.59 -2.10
N LYS A 185 9.60 9.05 -3.32
CA LYS A 185 10.94 9.40 -3.77
C LYS A 185 11.58 10.49 -2.90
N ASN A 186 10.82 11.49 -2.49
CA ASN A 186 11.35 12.60 -1.70
C ASN A 186 11.58 12.25 -0.22
N ASN A 187 10.82 11.32 0.35
CA ASN A 187 10.82 11.09 1.79
C ASN A 187 11.41 9.73 2.21
N PHE A 188 11.51 8.75 1.29
CA PHE A 188 11.89 7.37 1.61
C PHE A 188 13.01 6.81 0.73
N SER A 189 13.25 7.36 -0.48
CA SER A 189 14.30 6.84 -1.35
C SER A 189 15.68 7.04 -0.73
N GLU A 190 16.40 5.96 -0.58
CA GLU A 190 17.83 5.96 -0.30
C GLU A 190 18.61 6.13 -1.61
N SER A 191 19.88 6.51 -1.52
CA SER A 191 20.75 6.72 -2.69
C SER A 191 21.06 5.45 -3.50
N ASN A 192 20.66 4.28 -3.01
CA ASN A 192 20.92 2.99 -3.63
C ASN A 192 19.68 2.48 -4.38
N ILE A 193 19.69 2.63 -5.69
CA ILE A 193 18.65 2.06 -6.56
C ILE A 193 18.91 0.55 -6.69
N ILE A 194 17.87 -0.26 -6.46
CA ILE A 194 17.92 -1.70 -6.75
C ILE A 194 17.69 -1.89 -8.24
N HIS A 195 18.73 -2.29 -8.95
CA HIS A 195 18.62 -2.70 -10.35
C HIS A 195 18.24 -4.18 -10.41
N SER A 196 17.08 -4.48 -10.99
CA SER A 196 16.65 -5.85 -11.26
C SER A 196 16.61 -6.12 -12.76
N ASN A 197 17.24 -7.20 -13.18
CA ASN A 197 17.19 -7.68 -14.55
C ASN A 197 16.72 -9.12 -14.57
N THR A 198 15.86 -9.46 -15.52
CA THR A 198 15.41 -10.84 -15.77
C THR A 198 16.06 -11.35 -17.04
N VAL A 199 16.80 -12.46 -16.93
CA VAL A 199 17.36 -13.18 -18.09
C VAL A 199 16.52 -14.44 -18.29
N LYS A 200 16.02 -14.63 -19.50
CA LYS A 200 15.21 -15.81 -19.86
C LYS A 200 16.06 -16.82 -20.61
N PHE A 201 15.98 -18.07 -20.17
CA PHE A 201 16.63 -19.21 -20.81
C PHE A 201 15.55 -20.14 -21.39
N CYS A 202 15.86 -20.77 -22.50
CA CYS A 202 15.02 -21.79 -23.14
C CYS A 202 15.86 -23.05 -23.38
N GLY A 203 15.21 -24.23 -23.26
CA GLY A 203 15.89 -25.50 -23.59
C GLY A 203 16.86 -26.05 -22.54
N ILE A 204 16.85 -25.46 -21.34
CA ILE A 204 17.62 -25.92 -20.19
C ILE A 204 16.71 -26.10 -18.97
N SER A 205 16.94 -27.13 -18.17
CA SER A 205 16.22 -27.33 -16.91
C SER A 205 16.71 -26.35 -15.84
N GLU A 206 15.87 -26.03 -14.85
CA GLU A 206 16.23 -25.16 -13.72
C GLU A 206 17.46 -25.72 -12.95
N SER A 207 17.51 -27.04 -12.75
CA SER A 207 18.64 -27.69 -12.09
C SER A 207 19.96 -27.55 -12.86
N SER A 208 19.93 -27.81 -14.18
CA SER A 208 21.11 -27.66 -15.01
C SER A 208 21.59 -26.21 -15.13
N LEU A 209 20.64 -25.27 -15.17
CA LEU A 209 20.96 -23.84 -15.12
C LEU A 209 21.61 -23.47 -13.80
N SER A 210 21.04 -23.92 -12.68
CA SER A 210 21.56 -23.64 -11.33
C SER A 210 22.98 -24.17 -11.16
N GLU A 211 23.28 -25.40 -11.61
CA GLU A 211 24.62 -25.96 -11.60
C GLU A 211 25.60 -25.12 -12.43
N SER A 212 25.15 -24.60 -13.57
CA SER A 212 26.01 -23.82 -14.48
C SER A 212 26.34 -22.42 -13.95
N ILE A 213 25.57 -21.89 -13.01
CA ILE A 213 25.70 -20.53 -12.45
C ILE A 213 25.87 -20.53 -10.92
N ASP A 214 26.33 -21.64 -10.34
CA ASP A 214 26.45 -21.83 -8.89
C ASP A 214 27.27 -20.73 -8.22
N ASP A 215 28.35 -20.30 -8.82
CA ASP A 215 29.18 -19.18 -8.37
C ASP A 215 28.39 -17.86 -8.26
N ILE A 216 27.45 -17.65 -9.18
CA ILE A 216 26.61 -16.45 -9.20
C ILE A 216 25.49 -16.57 -8.18
N LEU A 217 24.91 -17.77 -8.01
CA LEU A 217 23.87 -18.03 -7.02
C LEU A 217 24.36 -17.88 -5.59
N SER A 218 25.64 -18.18 -5.36
CA SER A 218 26.30 -18.01 -4.06
C SER A 218 26.65 -16.56 -3.75
N SER A 219 26.50 -15.64 -4.71
CA SER A 219 26.85 -14.24 -4.56
C SER A 219 25.79 -13.48 -3.73
N ASN A 220 26.25 -12.64 -2.82
CA ASN A 220 25.39 -11.70 -2.10
C ASN A 220 25.14 -10.40 -2.88
N LYS A 221 25.93 -10.13 -3.94
CA LYS A 221 25.81 -8.94 -4.81
C LYS A 221 26.35 -9.25 -6.22
N PRO A 222 25.48 -9.36 -7.22
CA PRO A 222 24.01 -9.29 -7.13
C PRO A 222 23.41 -10.55 -6.49
N THR A 223 22.23 -10.43 -5.88
CA THR A 223 21.44 -11.62 -5.53
C THR A 223 20.78 -12.17 -6.79
N VAL A 224 20.86 -13.47 -7.01
CA VAL A 224 20.29 -14.16 -8.17
C VAL A 224 19.36 -15.26 -7.69
N ALA A 225 18.19 -15.36 -8.30
CA ALA A 225 17.23 -16.42 -8.02
C ALA A 225 16.69 -16.99 -9.35
N PRO A 226 16.93 -18.28 -9.67
CA PRO A 226 16.27 -18.92 -10.78
C PRO A 226 14.81 -19.21 -10.42
N TYR A 227 13.92 -19.16 -11.41
CA TYR A 227 12.53 -19.60 -11.29
C TYR A 227 12.00 -20.09 -12.65
N ALA A 228 11.21 -21.14 -12.62
CA ALA A 228 10.51 -21.65 -13.79
C ALA A 228 9.16 -20.92 -13.98
N ASN A 229 8.80 -20.62 -15.23
CA ASN A 229 7.52 -20.07 -15.64
C ASN A 229 6.70 -21.13 -16.40
#